data_7dbb3c23a6fcceb05c71337960f3757b
#
_entry.id   7dbb3c23a6fcceb05c71337960f3757b
#
_cell.length_a   1.000
_cell.length_b   1.000
_cell.length_c   1.000
_cell.angle_alpha   90.00
_cell.angle_beta   90.00
_cell.angle_gamma   90.00
#
_symmetry.space_group_name_H-M   'P 1'
#
loop_
_entity.id
_entity.type
_entity.pdbx_description
1 polymer ?
#
loop_
_entity_poly.entity_id
_entity_poly.type
_entity_poly.pdbx_seq_one_letter_code
_entity_poly.pdbx_strand_id
1 'polypeptide(L)'
;VTVPPKFPFLTALFVPALGVLPLAALEIRDYDPGTHDRFRDFPANPTKNPDQLDAAYDLTGIGWLSNSPGIEYALISRQHILAATHFSVFINHNEIRFLSADGTVVGRRAASFEVVPDGDQRSDLTLITLNAPIPAGAGVTPLPYLDLDDDADYVGRTLGVTGRSSDPDIRFPVIGRGVIAEVEERSRPANYGSSGVLTTRYLRFDDRRNGGISGHCHFQEGDSGSPSYAVPGAGGRAALVGVHSLVDAPTENVIRNFDIFVPHYTDALDTLMAPLGYRLRPVHAKPTSIALIPSTATAVPRRAKPLAVNFRLENTGSQVAGNLEVEFRFASGQAPDTLAAPGWIATPDADQWTLRRATLDPAVEATFSAQWAAAPEAEALNLEILCRGDNAAVQTLSPDIPLAPSFAAWAGDLEAAGPSDDPDGDGLPNLLEYALGGDPESPLRRMADGGPGGPVLSEAGGVITLRHPRRTDAFLRGLDYRLEFSADLDDWSADSPDGLTLSARQHVPAIDGFEIAQAAWPADTRVRFARLRVTIEE
;
A
#
# COMPACT_ATOMS: atom_id res chain seq x y z
N VAL A 1 -89.90 16.07 14.91
CA VAL A 1 -88.72 15.33 15.20
C VAL A 1 -88.66 14.19 14.17
N THR A 2 -87.94 14.41 13.12
CA THR A 2 -87.73 13.42 12.04
C THR A 2 -86.40 12.72 12.24
N VAL A 3 -86.43 11.39 12.36
CA VAL A 3 -85.26 10.49 12.45
C VAL A 3 -84.81 10.16 11.02
N PRO A 4 -83.54 10.32 10.67
CA PRO A 4 -83.00 9.89 9.35
C PRO A 4 -82.76 8.38 9.31
N PRO A 5 -82.79 7.76 8.12
CA PRO A 5 -82.66 6.33 7.94
C PRO A 5 -81.21 5.88 8.08
N LYS A 6 -80.99 4.78 8.77
CA LYS A 6 -79.72 4.08 8.86
C LYS A 6 -79.49 3.31 7.56
N PHE A 7 -78.36 3.61 6.85
CA PHE A 7 -77.80 2.77 5.81
C PHE A 7 -76.83 1.76 6.41
N PRO A 8 -76.91 0.48 6.06
CA PRO A 8 -75.91 -0.47 6.46
C PRO A 8 -74.69 -0.38 5.51
N PHE A 9 -73.62 0.09 6.03
CA PHE A 9 -72.31 -0.06 5.34
C PHE A 9 -71.87 -1.52 5.44
N LEU A 10 -71.95 -2.24 4.31
CA LEU A 10 -71.30 -3.53 4.13
C LEU A 10 -69.85 -3.27 3.74
N THR A 11 -68.96 -3.24 4.69
CA THR A 11 -67.53 -3.15 4.44
C THR A 11 -67.03 -4.55 4.09
N ALA A 12 -66.97 -4.84 2.80
CA ALA A 12 -66.22 -6.01 2.32
C ALA A 12 -64.71 -5.70 2.50
N LEU A 13 -64.13 -6.29 3.51
CA LEU A 13 -62.69 -6.35 3.66
C LEU A 13 -62.13 -7.26 2.54
N PHE A 14 -61.75 -6.67 1.43
CA PHE A 14 -60.87 -7.33 0.49
C PHE A 14 -59.49 -7.36 1.15
N VAL A 15 -59.10 -8.43 1.80
CA VAL A 15 -57.72 -8.76 2.08
C VAL A 15 -57.19 -9.35 0.77
N PRO A 16 -56.34 -8.61 0.02
CA PRO A 16 -55.63 -9.26 -1.04
C PRO A 16 -54.74 -10.31 -0.35
N ALA A 17 -54.92 -11.59 -0.71
CA ALA A 17 -53.91 -12.58 -0.45
C ALA A 17 -52.60 -11.97 -1.01
N LEU A 18 -51.70 -11.57 -0.11
CA LEU A 18 -50.32 -11.36 -0.46
C LEU A 18 -49.79 -12.71 -0.94
N GLY A 19 -50.02 -13.00 -2.22
CA GLY A 19 -49.20 -13.95 -2.92
C GLY A 19 -47.78 -13.46 -2.72
N VAL A 20 -46.96 -14.27 -2.11
CA VAL A 20 -45.48 -14.11 -2.14
C VAL A 20 -45.12 -14.15 -3.61
N LEU A 21 -45.10 -12.96 -4.25
CA LEU A 21 -44.50 -12.85 -5.57
C LEU A 21 -43.08 -13.37 -5.41
N PRO A 22 -42.62 -14.30 -6.25
CA PRO A 22 -41.23 -14.70 -6.23
C PRO A 22 -40.44 -13.41 -6.39
N LEU A 23 -39.61 -13.11 -5.40
CA LEU A 23 -38.69 -11.96 -5.47
C LEU A 23 -37.81 -12.20 -6.68
N ALA A 24 -38.17 -11.52 -7.78
CA ALA A 24 -37.40 -11.58 -9.01
C ALA A 24 -35.99 -11.04 -8.75
N ALA A 25 -35.05 -11.40 -9.56
CA ALA A 25 -33.63 -11.13 -9.40
C ALA A 25 -33.05 -10.75 -10.78
N LEU A 26 -31.79 -10.33 -10.86
CA LEU A 26 -31.10 -9.95 -12.08
C LEU A 26 -31.39 -10.98 -13.19
N GLU A 27 -32.11 -10.61 -14.22
CA GLU A 27 -32.43 -11.49 -15.33
C GLU A 27 -31.32 -11.37 -16.38
N ILE A 28 -30.56 -12.43 -16.54
CA ILE A 28 -29.43 -12.51 -17.49
C ILE A 28 -29.87 -13.37 -18.68
N ARG A 29 -29.72 -12.82 -19.89
CA ARG A 29 -30.00 -13.52 -21.12
C ARG A 29 -29.01 -14.67 -21.33
N ASP A 30 -29.53 -15.85 -21.67
CA ASP A 30 -28.73 -17.07 -21.84
C ASP A 30 -27.86 -17.35 -20.62
N TYR A 31 -28.45 -17.18 -19.43
CA TYR A 31 -27.76 -17.43 -18.16
C TYR A 31 -27.12 -18.83 -18.12
N ASP A 32 -25.85 -18.88 -17.75
CA ASP A 32 -25.08 -20.08 -17.51
C ASP A 32 -24.36 -19.97 -16.15
N PRO A 33 -24.63 -20.86 -15.19
CA PRO A 33 -24.01 -20.80 -13.85
C PRO A 33 -22.49 -20.85 -13.89
N GLY A 34 -21.90 -21.58 -14.85
CA GLY A 34 -20.45 -21.69 -14.98
C GLY A 34 -19.79 -20.35 -15.28
N THR A 35 -20.52 -19.47 -15.99
CA THR A 35 -19.99 -18.17 -16.47
C THR A 35 -20.49 -16.99 -15.64
N HIS A 36 -21.75 -17.05 -15.17
CA HIS A 36 -22.39 -15.88 -14.55
C HIS A 36 -22.36 -15.89 -13.03
N ASP A 37 -22.25 -17.06 -12.36
CA ASP A 37 -22.16 -17.13 -10.92
C ASP A 37 -20.80 -16.63 -10.43
N ARG A 38 -20.81 -15.72 -9.45
CA ARG A 38 -19.59 -15.20 -8.84
C ARG A 38 -18.88 -16.23 -7.95
N PHE A 39 -19.65 -17.10 -7.33
CA PHE A 39 -19.15 -18.06 -6.33
C PHE A 39 -19.63 -19.46 -6.62
N ARG A 40 -18.85 -20.45 -6.18
CA ARG A 40 -19.26 -21.83 -5.99
C ARG A 40 -19.57 -22.08 -4.52
N ASP A 41 -20.42 -23.05 -4.22
CA ASP A 41 -20.79 -23.50 -2.86
C ASP A 41 -21.35 -22.37 -1.96
N PHE A 42 -21.96 -21.38 -2.58
CA PHE A 42 -22.55 -20.24 -1.90
C PHE A 42 -23.93 -20.60 -1.30
N PRO A 43 -24.36 -20.08 -0.13
CA PRO A 43 -23.60 -19.15 0.74
C PRO A 43 -22.83 -19.87 1.86
N ALA A 44 -22.86 -21.18 1.95
CA ALA A 44 -22.34 -21.91 3.12
C ALA A 44 -20.81 -21.85 3.20
N ASN A 45 -20.13 -22.15 2.09
CA ASN A 45 -18.67 -22.15 1.98
C ASN A 45 -18.26 -21.53 0.64
N PRO A 46 -18.49 -20.22 0.44
CA PRO A 46 -18.28 -19.59 -0.85
C PRO A 46 -16.81 -19.68 -1.29
N THR A 47 -16.60 -20.11 -2.52
CA THR A 47 -15.31 -20.08 -3.18
C THR A 47 -15.45 -19.29 -4.48
N LYS A 48 -14.38 -18.60 -4.90
CA LYS A 48 -14.38 -17.86 -6.17
C LYS A 48 -14.66 -18.83 -7.33
N ASN A 49 -15.59 -18.47 -8.21
CA ASN A 49 -15.75 -19.17 -9.47
C ASN A 49 -14.64 -18.73 -10.45
N PRO A 50 -13.70 -19.59 -10.84
CA PRO A 50 -12.57 -19.20 -11.69
C PRO A 50 -13.00 -18.91 -13.13
N ASP A 51 -14.18 -19.40 -13.56
CA ASP A 51 -14.70 -19.28 -14.92
C ASP A 51 -15.71 -18.12 -15.06
N GLN A 52 -15.99 -17.38 -13.95
CA GLN A 52 -16.95 -16.28 -13.97
C GLN A 52 -16.53 -15.16 -14.96
N LEU A 53 -17.51 -14.42 -15.43
CA LEU A 53 -17.26 -13.15 -16.12
C LEU A 53 -16.33 -12.28 -15.27
N ASP A 54 -15.30 -11.72 -15.91
CA ASP A 54 -14.32 -10.87 -15.24
C ASP A 54 -13.49 -11.55 -14.13
N ALA A 55 -13.32 -12.89 -14.19
CA ALA A 55 -12.51 -13.63 -13.24
C ALA A 55 -11.05 -13.15 -13.12
N ALA A 56 -10.55 -12.46 -14.15
CA ALA A 56 -9.21 -11.87 -14.16
C ALA A 56 -9.08 -10.61 -13.29
N TYR A 57 -10.21 -10.02 -12.86
CA TYR A 57 -10.21 -8.80 -12.06
C TYR A 57 -10.46 -9.06 -10.59
N ASP A 58 -9.96 -8.14 -9.75
CA ASP A 58 -10.20 -8.18 -8.31
C ASP A 58 -11.59 -7.58 -8.01
N LEU A 59 -12.53 -8.47 -7.68
CA LEU A 59 -13.89 -8.13 -7.26
C LEU A 59 -14.12 -8.42 -5.77
N THR A 60 -13.06 -8.60 -4.97
CA THR A 60 -13.16 -8.88 -3.53
C THR A 60 -13.84 -7.77 -2.75
N GLY A 61 -13.84 -6.53 -3.28
CA GLY A 61 -14.58 -5.38 -2.73
C GLY A 61 -16.10 -5.41 -2.95
N ILE A 62 -16.65 -6.41 -3.66
CA ILE A 62 -18.10 -6.58 -3.76
C ILE A 62 -18.54 -7.62 -2.74
N GLY A 63 -19.20 -7.15 -1.69
CA GLY A 63 -19.69 -7.99 -0.59
C GLY A 63 -21.18 -8.26 -0.69
N TRP A 64 -21.70 -9.12 0.20
CA TRP A 64 -23.10 -9.50 0.28
C TRP A 64 -23.65 -9.40 1.69
N LEU A 65 -24.97 -9.30 1.81
CA LEU A 65 -25.66 -9.26 3.10
C LEU A 65 -25.87 -10.67 3.66
N SER A 66 -25.46 -10.93 4.90
CA SER A 66 -25.44 -12.28 5.47
C SER A 66 -26.80 -12.97 5.58
N ASN A 67 -27.87 -12.20 5.84
CA ASN A 67 -29.24 -12.71 5.96
C ASN A 67 -30.05 -12.64 4.65
N SER A 68 -29.52 -11.99 3.63
CA SER A 68 -30.10 -11.91 2.29
C SER A 68 -28.97 -11.93 1.25
N PRO A 69 -28.35 -13.13 1.08
CA PRO A 69 -27.04 -13.21 0.43
C PRO A 69 -27.00 -12.83 -1.06
N GLY A 70 -28.16 -12.67 -1.68
CA GLY A 70 -28.25 -12.11 -3.04
C GLY A 70 -28.14 -10.58 -3.14
N ILE A 71 -28.16 -9.86 -2.01
CA ILE A 71 -28.03 -8.38 -2.00
C ILE A 71 -26.56 -8.04 -1.86
N GLU A 72 -26.02 -7.28 -2.81
CA GLU A 72 -24.60 -6.97 -2.90
C GLU A 72 -24.33 -5.49 -2.67
N TYR A 73 -23.10 -5.16 -2.27
CA TYR A 73 -22.66 -3.79 -1.97
C TYR A 73 -21.21 -3.58 -2.40
N ALA A 74 -20.90 -2.39 -2.88
CA ALA A 74 -19.54 -1.96 -3.19
C ALA A 74 -18.84 -1.42 -1.95
N LEU A 75 -17.70 -2.02 -1.57
CA LEU A 75 -16.74 -1.45 -0.64
C LEU A 75 -15.90 -0.41 -1.39
N ILE A 76 -15.98 0.87 -0.98
CA ILE A 76 -15.28 1.98 -1.63
C ILE A 76 -14.08 2.50 -0.83
N SER A 77 -14.00 2.13 0.43
CA SER A 77 -12.83 2.26 1.29
C SER A 77 -12.81 1.10 2.28
N ARG A 78 -11.77 0.92 3.03
CA ARG A 78 -11.73 -0.15 4.04
C ARG A 78 -12.85 -0.08 5.08
N GLN A 79 -13.57 1.05 5.17
CA GLN A 79 -14.60 1.26 6.18
C GLN A 79 -15.93 1.80 5.62
N HIS A 80 -16.06 1.93 4.29
CA HIS A 80 -17.26 2.50 3.69
C HIS A 80 -17.78 1.65 2.54
N ILE A 81 -19.11 1.48 2.51
CA ILE A 81 -19.84 0.87 1.39
C ILE A 81 -20.90 1.81 0.86
N LEU A 82 -21.34 1.58 -0.37
CA LEU A 82 -22.46 2.30 -1.00
C LEU A 82 -23.71 1.44 -1.04
N ALA A 83 -24.86 2.09 -0.93
CA ALA A 83 -26.19 1.50 -1.11
C ALA A 83 -27.16 2.50 -1.74
N ALA A 84 -28.27 2.02 -2.30
CA ALA A 84 -29.39 2.88 -2.67
C ALA A 84 -30.14 3.34 -1.41
N THR A 85 -30.47 4.65 -1.31
CA THR A 85 -31.15 5.25 -0.13
C THR A 85 -32.47 4.57 0.16
N HIS A 86 -33.28 4.33 -0.86
CA HIS A 86 -34.58 3.68 -0.72
C HIS A 86 -34.48 2.20 -0.26
N PHE A 87 -33.29 1.60 -0.31
CA PHE A 87 -33.06 0.21 0.04
C PHE A 87 -32.10 0.03 1.25
N SER A 88 -31.51 1.10 1.75
CA SER A 88 -30.52 1.07 2.84
C SER A 88 -31.06 0.53 4.17
N VAL A 89 -32.38 0.66 4.40
CA VAL A 89 -33.04 0.18 5.63
C VAL A 89 -32.92 -1.33 5.85
N PHE A 90 -32.70 -2.12 4.79
CA PHE A 90 -32.58 -3.59 4.88
C PHE A 90 -31.22 -4.05 5.41
N ILE A 91 -30.23 -3.18 5.47
CA ILE A 91 -28.89 -3.52 5.99
C ILE A 91 -28.89 -3.57 7.52
N ASN A 92 -29.82 -2.88 8.15
CA ASN A 92 -29.87 -2.62 9.58
C ASN A 92 -29.45 -3.84 10.44
N HIS A 93 -28.35 -3.70 11.21
CA HIS A 93 -27.78 -4.69 12.12
C HIS A 93 -27.23 -5.99 11.49
N ASN A 94 -27.42 -6.22 10.20
CA ASN A 94 -26.92 -7.40 9.52
C ASN A 94 -25.43 -7.26 9.19
N GLU A 95 -24.79 -8.40 9.06
CA GLU A 95 -23.39 -8.46 8.68
C GLU A 95 -23.25 -8.38 7.17
N ILE A 96 -22.36 -7.53 6.69
CA ILE A 96 -21.90 -7.49 5.30
C ILE A 96 -20.63 -8.34 5.23
N ARG A 97 -20.57 -9.28 4.29
CA ARG A 97 -19.50 -10.25 4.11
C ARG A 97 -18.78 -10.03 2.80
N PHE A 98 -17.49 -10.26 2.82
CA PHE A 98 -16.60 -10.18 1.66
C PHE A 98 -15.80 -11.48 1.57
N LEU A 99 -15.65 -12.02 0.37
CA LEU A 99 -14.73 -13.13 0.11
C LEU A 99 -13.37 -12.55 -0.28
N SER A 100 -12.36 -12.79 0.55
CA SER A 100 -10.99 -12.36 0.29
C SER A 100 -10.31 -13.14 -0.83
N ALA A 101 -9.18 -12.66 -1.29
CA ALA A 101 -8.40 -13.30 -2.36
C ALA A 101 -7.91 -14.71 -1.98
N ASP A 102 -7.71 -14.98 -0.68
CA ASP A 102 -7.30 -16.29 -0.14
C ASP A 102 -8.46 -17.22 0.20
N GLY A 103 -9.72 -16.80 -0.07
CA GLY A 103 -10.92 -17.58 0.20
C GLY A 103 -11.48 -17.42 1.61
N THR A 104 -10.94 -16.54 2.44
CA THR A 104 -11.48 -16.26 3.78
C THR A 104 -12.66 -15.29 3.70
N VAL A 105 -13.72 -15.55 4.49
CA VAL A 105 -14.87 -14.65 4.60
C VAL A 105 -14.62 -13.63 5.70
N VAL A 106 -14.64 -12.34 5.35
CA VAL A 106 -14.47 -11.21 6.27
C VAL A 106 -15.78 -10.48 6.44
N GLY A 107 -16.28 -10.37 7.68
CA GLY A 107 -17.56 -9.75 8.01
C GLY A 107 -17.42 -8.42 8.76
N ARG A 108 -18.33 -7.45 8.46
CA ARG A 108 -18.49 -6.19 9.18
C ARG A 108 -19.96 -5.81 9.27
N ARG A 109 -20.29 -4.95 10.24
CA ARG A 109 -21.66 -4.44 10.39
C ARG A 109 -21.72 -2.95 10.10
N ALA A 110 -22.87 -2.46 9.68
CA ALA A 110 -23.10 -1.03 9.54
C ALA A 110 -23.06 -0.34 10.91
N ALA A 111 -22.42 0.84 10.98
CA ALA A 111 -22.38 1.72 12.15
C ALA A 111 -23.20 2.99 11.94
N SER A 112 -23.11 3.61 10.76
CA SER A 112 -23.89 4.80 10.41
C SER A 112 -24.33 4.77 8.95
N PHE A 113 -25.37 5.58 8.65
CA PHE A 113 -25.98 5.73 7.34
C PHE A 113 -26.12 7.22 7.04
N GLU A 114 -25.54 7.67 5.95
CA GLU A 114 -25.57 9.07 5.55
C GLU A 114 -26.02 9.18 4.10
N VAL A 115 -27.15 9.88 3.86
CA VAL A 115 -27.62 10.15 2.50
C VAL A 115 -26.66 11.12 1.84
N VAL A 116 -26.12 10.74 0.70
CA VAL A 116 -25.19 11.58 -0.07
C VAL A 116 -25.98 12.73 -0.70
N PRO A 117 -25.62 14.00 -0.48
CA PRO A 117 -26.30 15.12 -1.09
C PRO A 117 -26.01 15.24 -2.58
N ASP A 118 -26.94 15.82 -3.32
CA ASP A 118 -26.81 16.29 -4.69
C ASP A 118 -27.09 17.81 -4.70
N GLY A 119 -26.06 18.62 -4.50
CA GLY A 119 -26.19 20.01 -4.14
C GLY A 119 -27.01 20.17 -2.85
N ASP A 120 -28.10 20.94 -2.91
CA ASP A 120 -29.03 21.14 -1.79
C ASP A 120 -30.12 20.05 -1.70
N GLN A 121 -30.12 19.08 -2.60
CA GLN A 121 -31.12 18.03 -2.69
C GLN A 121 -30.61 16.72 -2.05
N ARG A 122 -31.54 15.80 -1.80
CA ARG A 122 -31.19 14.44 -1.37
C ARG A 122 -31.13 13.54 -2.59
N SER A 123 -30.02 12.80 -2.71
CA SER A 123 -29.89 11.75 -3.73
C SER A 123 -30.44 10.40 -3.25
N ASP A 124 -30.52 9.46 -4.18
CA ASP A 124 -30.82 8.06 -3.86
C ASP A 124 -29.55 7.26 -3.45
N LEU A 125 -28.44 7.93 -3.21
CA LEU A 125 -27.19 7.31 -2.76
C LEU A 125 -27.02 7.46 -1.25
N THR A 126 -26.66 6.36 -0.59
CA THR A 126 -26.33 6.34 0.84
C THR A 126 -24.90 5.81 1.03
N LEU A 127 -24.10 6.57 1.77
CA LEU A 127 -22.83 6.13 2.33
C LEU A 127 -23.09 5.41 3.65
N ILE A 128 -22.54 4.22 3.78
CA ILE A 128 -22.63 3.42 5.01
C ILE A 128 -21.24 3.26 5.57
N THR A 129 -21.05 3.68 6.82
CA THR A 129 -19.80 3.46 7.57
C THR A 129 -19.87 2.12 8.29
N LEU A 130 -18.86 1.28 8.13
CA LEU A 130 -18.73 0.01 8.84
C LEU A 130 -18.23 0.24 10.27
N ASN A 131 -18.60 -0.65 11.18
CA ASN A 131 -18.26 -0.58 12.60
C ASN A 131 -16.75 -0.69 12.90
N ALA A 132 -15.98 -1.19 11.95
CA ALA A 132 -14.52 -1.24 11.97
C ALA A 132 -14.00 -1.36 10.53
N PRO A 133 -12.78 -0.91 10.25
CA PRO A 133 -12.18 -1.10 8.93
C PRO A 133 -11.94 -2.59 8.63
N ILE A 134 -12.01 -2.96 7.37
CA ILE A 134 -11.47 -4.23 6.87
C ILE A 134 -9.94 -4.20 7.09
N PRO A 135 -9.32 -5.21 7.74
CA PRO A 135 -7.88 -5.23 7.96
C PRO A 135 -7.09 -5.10 6.66
N ALA A 136 -5.95 -4.41 6.68
CA ALA A 136 -5.15 -4.18 5.47
C ALA A 136 -4.69 -5.49 4.80
N GLY A 137 -4.32 -6.49 5.61
CA GLY A 137 -3.88 -7.81 5.14
C GLY A 137 -5.00 -8.81 4.87
N ALA A 138 -6.28 -8.41 4.92
CA ALA A 138 -7.41 -9.34 4.79
C ALA A 138 -7.67 -9.82 3.35
N GLY A 139 -6.91 -9.36 2.36
CA GLY A 139 -7.11 -9.78 0.96
C GLY A 139 -8.43 -9.30 0.35
N VAL A 140 -9.02 -8.22 0.89
CA VAL A 140 -10.23 -7.56 0.38
C VAL A 140 -9.86 -6.16 -0.07
N THR A 141 -10.03 -5.86 -1.34
CA THR A 141 -9.64 -4.59 -1.96
C THR A 141 -10.87 -3.73 -2.24
N PRO A 142 -10.97 -2.50 -1.70
CA PRO A 142 -12.02 -1.57 -2.07
C PRO A 142 -12.01 -1.26 -3.57
N LEU A 143 -13.18 -1.14 -4.16
CA LEU A 143 -13.35 -0.75 -5.56
C LEU A 143 -12.99 0.72 -5.74
N PRO A 144 -12.12 1.07 -6.68
CA PRO A 144 -11.99 2.43 -7.15
C PRO A 144 -13.21 2.81 -8.00
N TYR A 145 -13.43 4.10 -8.27
CA TYR A 145 -14.41 4.54 -9.27
C TYR A 145 -13.73 4.85 -10.60
N LEU A 146 -14.47 4.72 -11.70
CA LEU A 146 -14.00 5.14 -13.01
C LEU A 146 -14.08 6.66 -13.11
N ASP A 147 -12.95 7.31 -13.41
CA ASP A 147 -12.82 8.76 -13.52
C ASP A 147 -12.54 9.13 -14.98
N LEU A 148 -13.54 9.72 -15.63
CA LEU A 148 -13.47 10.22 -17.01
C LEU A 148 -13.79 11.71 -17.03
N ASP A 149 -13.29 12.42 -18.03
CA ASP A 149 -13.36 13.88 -18.10
C ASP A 149 -14.82 14.39 -18.27
N ASP A 150 -15.64 13.68 -19.03
CA ASP A 150 -17.02 14.05 -19.32
C ASP A 150 -17.99 12.88 -19.19
N ASP A 151 -19.25 13.15 -18.83
CA ASP A 151 -20.35 12.16 -18.79
C ASP A 151 -20.51 11.41 -20.13
N ALA A 152 -20.29 12.10 -21.24
CA ALA A 152 -20.36 11.50 -22.58
C ALA A 152 -19.31 10.42 -22.82
N ASP A 153 -18.17 10.46 -22.12
CA ASP A 153 -17.10 9.48 -22.26
C ASP A 153 -17.45 8.12 -21.63
N TYR A 154 -18.47 8.09 -20.78
CA TYR A 154 -19.01 6.84 -20.23
C TYR A 154 -19.94 6.13 -21.22
N VAL A 155 -20.61 6.85 -22.11
CA VAL A 155 -21.55 6.27 -23.08
C VAL A 155 -20.86 5.28 -24.00
N GLY A 156 -21.50 4.14 -24.23
CA GLY A 156 -20.98 3.03 -25.04
C GLY A 156 -20.02 2.09 -24.31
N ARG A 157 -19.69 2.35 -23.03
CA ARG A 157 -18.84 1.44 -22.23
C ARG A 157 -19.64 0.25 -21.74
N THR A 158 -19.00 -0.91 -21.76
CA THR A 158 -19.56 -2.14 -21.21
C THR A 158 -19.41 -2.16 -19.69
N LEU A 159 -20.47 -2.56 -19.02
CA LEU A 159 -20.54 -2.76 -17.58
C LEU A 159 -20.51 -4.25 -17.23
N GLY A 160 -19.82 -4.59 -16.14
CA GLY A 160 -20.15 -5.74 -15.33
C GLY A 160 -21.25 -5.31 -14.34
N VAL A 161 -22.38 -5.96 -14.43
CA VAL A 161 -23.59 -5.67 -13.64
C VAL A 161 -23.77 -6.79 -12.65
N THR A 162 -23.65 -6.50 -11.35
CA THR A 162 -23.80 -7.52 -10.31
C THR A 162 -25.23 -7.54 -9.75
N GLY A 163 -25.64 -8.66 -9.21
CA GLY A 163 -26.95 -8.83 -8.63
C GLY A 163 -27.16 -10.25 -8.15
N ARG A 164 -28.40 -10.63 -7.90
CA ARG A 164 -28.70 -12.00 -7.49
C ARG A 164 -29.34 -12.80 -8.61
N SER A 165 -29.13 -14.10 -8.63
CA SER A 165 -29.75 -15.01 -9.60
C SER A 165 -31.29 -14.94 -9.57
N SER A 166 -31.91 -15.04 -10.74
CA SER A 166 -33.36 -15.12 -10.91
C SER A 166 -33.97 -16.47 -10.48
N ASP A 167 -33.15 -17.47 -10.19
CA ASP A 167 -33.63 -18.74 -9.65
C ASP A 167 -34.13 -18.55 -8.21
N PRO A 168 -35.42 -18.76 -7.92
CA PRO A 168 -35.98 -18.56 -6.60
C PRO A 168 -35.38 -19.52 -5.55
N ASP A 169 -34.86 -20.65 -5.98
CA ASP A 169 -34.24 -21.66 -5.12
C ASP A 169 -32.75 -21.44 -4.90
N ILE A 170 -32.11 -20.66 -5.81
CA ILE A 170 -30.68 -20.43 -5.82
C ILE A 170 -30.40 -18.91 -5.90
N ARG A 171 -30.29 -18.28 -4.73
CA ARG A 171 -30.00 -16.82 -4.63
C ARG A 171 -28.50 -16.57 -4.62
N PHE A 172 -27.84 -16.87 -5.73
CA PHE A 172 -26.40 -16.64 -5.89
C PHE A 172 -26.12 -15.20 -6.36
N PRO A 173 -25.02 -14.58 -5.91
CA PRO A 173 -24.44 -13.43 -6.56
C PRO A 173 -24.02 -13.75 -7.99
N VAL A 174 -24.49 -12.97 -8.96
CA VAL A 174 -24.24 -13.17 -10.38
C VAL A 174 -23.68 -11.93 -11.04
N ILE A 175 -23.08 -12.09 -12.23
CA ILE A 175 -22.61 -10.99 -13.08
C ILE A 175 -23.23 -11.12 -14.47
N GLY A 176 -23.92 -10.06 -14.88
CA GLY A 176 -24.39 -9.86 -16.25
C GLY A 176 -23.64 -8.71 -16.94
N ARG A 177 -24.12 -8.34 -18.11
CA ARG A 177 -23.58 -7.24 -18.93
C ARG A 177 -24.62 -6.18 -19.19
N GLY A 178 -24.15 -4.92 -19.28
CA GLY A 178 -24.88 -3.78 -19.79
C GLY A 178 -23.98 -2.89 -20.65
N VAL A 179 -24.55 -2.03 -21.45
CA VAL A 179 -23.81 -1.00 -22.19
C VAL A 179 -24.45 0.36 -21.87
N ILE A 180 -23.67 1.29 -21.38
CA ILE A 180 -24.16 2.62 -20.99
C ILE A 180 -24.72 3.33 -22.21
N ALA A 181 -26.00 3.68 -22.15
CA ALA A 181 -26.71 4.38 -23.21
C ALA A 181 -26.74 5.89 -22.99
N GLU A 182 -26.80 6.33 -21.73
CA GLU A 182 -26.98 7.73 -21.39
C GLU A 182 -26.63 8.00 -19.91
N VAL A 183 -26.22 9.23 -19.59
CA VAL A 183 -26.15 9.78 -18.22
C VAL A 183 -27.17 10.91 -18.12
N GLU A 184 -28.11 10.81 -17.17
CA GLU A 184 -29.22 11.75 -17.03
C GLU A 184 -29.58 12.03 -15.56
N GLU A 185 -30.20 13.17 -15.28
CA GLU A 185 -30.76 13.50 -13.97
C GLU A 185 -32.25 13.16 -13.92
N ARG A 186 -32.69 12.59 -12.81
CA ARG A 186 -34.11 12.32 -12.55
C ARG A 186 -34.47 12.64 -11.12
N SER A 187 -35.71 13.16 -10.96
CA SER A 187 -36.34 13.35 -9.66
C SER A 187 -37.50 12.38 -9.47
N ARG A 188 -37.61 11.80 -8.29
CA ARG A 188 -38.69 10.88 -7.93
C ARG A 188 -39.12 11.04 -6.49
N PRO A 189 -40.37 10.68 -6.13
CA PRO A 189 -40.77 10.56 -4.72
C PRO A 189 -39.89 9.57 -3.98
N ALA A 190 -39.52 9.89 -2.74
CA ALA A 190 -38.84 8.99 -1.86
C ALA A 190 -39.78 7.86 -1.41
N ASN A 191 -39.34 6.61 -1.50
CA ASN A 191 -40.10 5.42 -1.09
C ASN A 191 -39.44 4.76 0.15
N TYR A 192 -40.12 3.79 0.76
CA TYR A 192 -39.58 2.94 1.85
C TYR A 192 -39.06 3.71 3.07
N GLY A 193 -39.87 4.60 3.63
CA GLY A 193 -39.58 5.28 4.91
C GLY A 193 -38.79 6.58 4.80
N SER A 194 -38.36 6.98 3.63
CA SER A 194 -37.91 8.35 3.37
C SER A 194 -39.04 9.22 2.88
N SER A 195 -39.08 10.50 3.32
CA SER A 195 -40.06 11.49 2.87
C SER A 195 -39.41 12.49 1.91
N GLY A 196 -40.19 13.02 0.97
CA GLY A 196 -39.76 14.06 0.05
C GLY A 196 -39.49 13.57 -1.36
N VAL A 197 -38.64 14.31 -2.08
CA VAL A 197 -38.21 14.01 -3.44
C VAL A 197 -36.72 13.71 -3.39
N LEU A 198 -36.28 12.68 -4.11
CA LEU A 198 -34.88 12.36 -4.37
C LEU A 198 -34.54 12.84 -5.78
N THR A 199 -33.54 13.67 -5.92
CA THR A 199 -32.97 14.08 -7.20
C THR A 199 -31.64 13.39 -7.35
N THR A 200 -31.44 12.68 -8.43
CA THR A 200 -30.28 11.78 -8.57
C THR A 200 -29.79 11.77 -10.00
N ARG A 201 -28.46 11.85 -10.15
CA ARG A 201 -27.77 11.62 -11.41
C ARG A 201 -27.67 10.12 -11.66
N TYR A 202 -28.19 9.67 -12.79
CA TYR A 202 -28.22 8.26 -13.19
C TYR A 202 -27.43 8.00 -14.45
N LEU A 203 -26.78 6.86 -14.53
CA LEU A 203 -26.46 6.24 -15.79
C LEU A 203 -27.58 5.27 -16.17
N ARG A 204 -27.88 5.17 -17.46
CA ARG A 204 -28.87 4.27 -18.02
C ARG A 204 -28.22 3.26 -18.95
N PHE A 205 -28.63 2.01 -18.87
CA PHE A 205 -28.39 1.00 -19.89
C PHE A 205 -29.68 0.24 -20.20
N ASP A 206 -29.80 -0.19 -21.45
CA ASP A 206 -31.02 -0.78 -21.96
C ASP A 206 -30.82 -2.27 -22.24
N ASP A 207 -31.76 -3.11 -21.82
CA ASP A 207 -31.89 -4.49 -22.28
C ASP A 207 -33.07 -4.63 -23.23
N ARG A 208 -32.92 -5.47 -24.26
CA ARG A 208 -33.99 -5.77 -25.23
C ARG A 208 -34.46 -7.19 -25.05
N ARG A 209 -35.73 -7.39 -24.68
CA ARG A 209 -36.32 -8.72 -24.48
C ARG A 209 -36.25 -9.58 -25.74
N ASN A 210 -36.43 -8.98 -26.92
CA ASN A 210 -36.34 -9.65 -28.20
C ASN A 210 -35.09 -9.19 -28.97
N GLY A 211 -34.26 -10.14 -29.41
CA GLY A 211 -33.06 -9.85 -30.18
C GLY A 211 -31.95 -9.15 -29.42
N GLY A 212 -31.91 -9.29 -28.08
CA GLY A 212 -30.85 -8.78 -27.23
C GLY A 212 -29.57 -9.61 -27.36
N ILE A 213 -28.49 -9.07 -26.77
CA ILE A 213 -27.15 -9.69 -26.77
C ILE A 213 -27.07 -10.71 -25.63
N SER A 214 -26.48 -11.88 -25.88
CA SER A 214 -26.24 -12.89 -24.85
C SER A 214 -25.40 -12.33 -23.68
N GLY A 215 -25.76 -12.69 -22.46
CA GLY A 215 -25.15 -12.17 -21.23
C GLY A 215 -25.63 -10.77 -20.81
N HIS A 216 -26.39 -10.04 -21.66
CA HIS A 216 -27.03 -8.80 -21.25
C HIS A 216 -28.12 -9.07 -20.21
N CYS A 217 -28.32 -8.11 -19.32
CA CYS A 217 -29.19 -8.27 -18.16
C CYS A 217 -30.07 -7.05 -17.92
N HIS A 218 -31.11 -7.26 -17.11
CA HIS A 218 -31.88 -6.18 -16.55
C HIS A 218 -32.20 -6.42 -15.07
N PHE A 219 -32.38 -5.31 -14.34
CA PHE A 219 -32.70 -5.32 -12.93
C PHE A 219 -34.10 -5.87 -12.67
N GLN A 220 -34.22 -6.44 -11.50
CA GLN A 220 -35.49 -6.83 -10.91
C GLN A 220 -35.63 -6.22 -9.52
N GLU A 221 -36.81 -6.33 -8.93
CA GLU A 221 -37.04 -5.91 -7.57
C GLU A 221 -36.12 -6.62 -6.59
N GLY A 222 -35.33 -5.86 -5.83
CA GLY A 222 -34.39 -6.37 -4.84
C GLY A 222 -32.92 -6.39 -5.29
N ASP A 223 -32.59 -5.98 -6.51
CA ASP A 223 -31.20 -5.74 -6.92
C ASP A 223 -30.67 -4.36 -6.48
N SER A 224 -31.56 -3.48 -5.99
CA SER A 224 -31.21 -2.14 -5.51
C SER A 224 -30.03 -2.17 -4.52
N GLY A 225 -29.03 -1.33 -4.76
CA GLY A 225 -27.83 -1.25 -3.95
C GLY A 225 -26.64 -2.03 -4.49
N SER A 226 -26.88 -3.02 -5.38
CA SER A 226 -25.78 -3.77 -6.02
C SER A 226 -24.98 -2.90 -6.99
N PRO A 227 -23.67 -3.13 -7.13
CA PRO A 227 -22.83 -2.29 -7.97
C PRO A 227 -22.79 -2.69 -9.44
N SER A 228 -22.60 -1.70 -10.30
CA SER A 228 -22.08 -1.86 -11.67
C SER A 228 -20.67 -1.28 -11.76
N TYR A 229 -19.80 -1.96 -12.49
CA TYR A 229 -18.42 -1.55 -12.70
C TYR A 229 -18.04 -1.62 -14.18
N ALA A 230 -17.05 -0.84 -14.56
CA ALA A 230 -16.41 -0.93 -15.86
C ALA A 230 -14.96 -1.37 -15.71
N VAL A 231 -14.39 -1.91 -16.80
CA VAL A 231 -12.97 -2.25 -16.88
C VAL A 231 -12.33 -1.32 -17.90
N PRO A 232 -11.50 -0.37 -17.48
CA PRO A 232 -10.85 0.57 -18.39
C PRO A 232 -9.68 -0.08 -19.15
N GLY A 233 -9.97 -0.86 -20.18
CA GLY A 233 -8.98 -1.43 -21.09
C GLY A 233 -8.23 -2.67 -20.57
N ALA A 234 -7.30 -3.19 -21.37
CA ALA A 234 -6.51 -4.39 -21.05
C ALA A 234 -5.55 -4.11 -19.88
N GLY A 235 -5.62 -4.93 -18.84
CA GLY A 235 -4.80 -4.78 -17.62
C GLY A 235 -5.35 -3.76 -16.61
N GLY A 236 -6.53 -3.17 -16.89
CA GLY A 236 -7.21 -2.25 -15.98
C GLY A 236 -7.82 -2.97 -14.77
N ARG A 237 -8.16 -2.19 -13.74
CA ARG A 237 -8.93 -2.67 -12.58
C ARG A 237 -10.42 -2.50 -12.84
N ALA A 238 -11.24 -3.37 -12.25
CA ALA A 238 -12.66 -3.12 -12.15
C ALA A 238 -12.90 -1.82 -11.36
N ALA A 239 -13.61 -0.88 -11.97
CA ALA A 239 -13.87 0.42 -11.39
C ALA A 239 -15.37 0.66 -11.28
N LEU A 240 -15.84 1.02 -10.09
CA LEU A 240 -17.23 1.30 -9.82
C LEU A 240 -17.72 2.45 -10.70
N VAL A 241 -18.89 2.29 -11.30
CA VAL A 241 -19.55 3.33 -12.09
C VAL A 241 -20.94 3.60 -11.55
N GLY A 242 -21.65 2.57 -11.08
CA GLY A 242 -23.03 2.70 -10.69
C GLY A 242 -23.43 1.88 -9.46
N VAL A 243 -24.55 2.27 -8.87
CA VAL A 243 -25.26 1.54 -7.82
C VAL A 243 -26.72 1.39 -8.26
N HIS A 244 -27.23 0.16 -8.33
CA HIS A 244 -28.56 -0.14 -8.85
C HIS A 244 -29.66 0.59 -8.10
N SER A 245 -30.61 1.18 -8.82
CA SER A 245 -31.69 1.97 -8.24
C SER A 245 -33.06 1.70 -8.87
N LEU A 246 -33.21 1.86 -10.18
CA LEU A 246 -34.49 1.87 -10.84
C LEU A 246 -34.53 0.97 -12.06
N VAL A 247 -35.72 0.50 -12.38
CA VAL A 247 -36.05 -0.16 -13.64
C VAL A 247 -37.31 0.45 -14.21
N ASP A 248 -37.36 0.60 -15.51
CA ASP A 248 -38.49 1.13 -16.27
C ASP A 248 -38.69 0.31 -17.56
N ALA A 249 -39.91 0.04 -17.92
CA ALA A 249 -40.25 -0.71 -19.12
C ALA A 249 -41.13 0.14 -20.05
N PRO A 250 -40.52 1.09 -20.81
CA PRO A 250 -41.29 2.03 -21.64
C PRO A 250 -42.02 1.33 -22.78
N THR A 251 -41.57 0.11 -23.17
CA THR A 251 -42.24 -0.75 -24.15
C THR A 251 -42.15 -2.20 -23.71
N GLU A 252 -42.94 -3.09 -24.31
CA GLU A 252 -42.88 -4.52 -24.05
C GLU A 252 -41.51 -5.13 -24.41
N ASN A 253 -40.71 -4.50 -25.26
CA ASN A 253 -39.43 -5.01 -25.78
C ASN A 253 -38.22 -4.31 -25.20
N VAL A 254 -38.35 -3.22 -24.46
CA VAL A 254 -37.20 -2.46 -23.93
C VAL A 254 -37.39 -2.29 -22.42
N ILE A 255 -36.37 -2.72 -21.69
CA ILE A 255 -36.23 -2.47 -20.26
C ILE A 255 -35.06 -1.51 -20.07
N ARG A 256 -35.31 -0.41 -19.35
CA ARG A 256 -34.31 0.58 -19.00
C ARG A 256 -33.88 0.37 -17.55
N ASN A 257 -32.60 0.25 -17.34
CA ASN A 257 -31.96 0.08 -16.04
C ASN A 257 -31.27 1.38 -15.68
N PHE A 258 -31.38 1.81 -14.43
CA PHE A 258 -30.81 3.04 -13.95
C PHE A 258 -29.97 2.78 -12.71
N ASP A 259 -28.69 3.04 -12.84
CA ASP A 259 -27.75 3.08 -11.74
C ASP A 259 -27.56 4.52 -11.28
N ILE A 260 -27.43 4.72 -9.97
CA ILE A 260 -26.93 5.98 -9.41
C ILE A 260 -25.51 6.16 -9.93
N PHE A 261 -25.24 7.24 -10.63
CA PHE A 261 -23.97 7.50 -11.28
C PHE A 261 -22.93 7.98 -10.25
N VAL A 262 -22.15 7.05 -9.70
CA VAL A 262 -21.20 7.30 -8.60
C VAL A 262 -20.17 8.38 -8.91
N PRO A 263 -19.58 8.49 -10.13
CA PRO A 263 -18.61 9.54 -10.45
C PRO A 263 -19.11 10.98 -10.22
N HIS A 264 -20.43 11.20 -10.33
CA HIS A 264 -21.04 12.52 -10.03
C HIS A 264 -20.94 12.90 -8.55
N TYR A 265 -20.88 11.94 -7.64
CA TYR A 265 -20.95 12.16 -6.19
C TYR A 265 -19.59 12.15 -5.48
N THR A 266 -18.49 12.18 -6.21
CA THR A 266 -17.14 12.00 -5.64
C THR A 266 -16.79 13.03 -4.59
N ASP A 267 -17.07 14.32 -4.83
CA ASP A 267 -16.77 15.41 -3.89
C ASP A 267 -17.60 15.30 -2.60
N ALA A 268 -18.87 14.94 -2.74
CA ALA A 268 -19.76 14.74 -1.59
C ALA A 268 -19.33 13.52 -0.76
N LEU A 269 -19.03 12.41 -1.42
CA LEU A 269 -18.51 11.20 -0.77
C LEU A 269 -17.17 11.46 -0.08
N ASP A 270 -16.25 12.14 -0.73
CA ASP A 270 -14.95 12.51 -0.14
C ASP A 270 -15.12 13.38 1.12
N THR A 271 -16.05 14.31 1.08
CA THR A 271 -16.39 15.16 2.23
C THR A 271 -16.90 14.32 3.40
N LEU A 272 -17.82 13.37 3.14
CA LEU A 272 -18.40 12.49 4.15
C LEU A 272 -17.38 11.47 4.71
N MET A 273 -16.44 11.01 3.88
CA MET A 273 -15.42 10.03 4.27
C MET A 273 -14.19 10.65 4.96
N ALA A 274 -13.96 11.96 4.75
CA ALA A 274 -12.78 12.68 5.27
C ALA A 274 -12.60 12.61 6.80
N PRO A 275 -13.65 12.63 7.65
CA PRO A 275 -13.48 12.52 9.09
C PRO A 275 -12.78 11.24 9.56
N LEU A 276 -12.84 10.15 8.78
CA LEU A 276 -12.14 8.90 9.03
C LEU A 276 -10.86 8.74 8.20
N GLY A 277 -10.41 9.81 7.52
CA GLY A 277 -9.18 9.81 6.72
C GLY A 277 -9.28 9.05 5.40
N TYR A 278 -10.49 8.80 4.89
CA TYR A 278 -10.72 8.11 3.62
C TYR A 278 -11.15 9.06 2.51
N ARG A 279 -10.92 8.63 1.29
CA ARG A 279 -11.39 9.23 0.04
C ARG A 279 -11.72 8.15 -0.96
N LEU A 280 -12.54 8.49 -1.96
CA LEU A 280 -12.73 7.66 -3.14
C LEU A 280 -11.42 7.56 -3.93
N ARG A 281 -11.23 6.45 -4.64
CA ARG A 281 -10.04 6.20 -5.46
C ARG A 281 -10.43 6.28 -6.94
N PRO A 282 -9.92 7.24 -7.71
CA PRO A 282 -10.15 7.27 -9.15
C PRO A 282 -9.31 6.21 -9.89
N VAL A 283 -9.87 5.65 -10.95
CA VAL A 283 -9.13 4.97 -11.99
C VAL A 283 -9.23 5.81 -13.25
N HIS A 284 -8.12 6.42 -13.62
CA HIS A 284 -8.03 7.14 -14.88
C HIS A 284 -7.91 6.15 -16.04
N ALA A 285 -8.54 6.45 -17.17
CA ALA A 285 -8.47 5.60 -18.37
C ALA A 285 -7.06 5.53 -18.99
N LYS A 286 -6.13 6.41 -18.59
CA LYS A 286 -4.77 6.50 -19.14
C LYS A 286 -3.75 6.03 -18.10
N PRO A 287 -2.98 4.97 -18.39
CA PRO A 287 -1.93 4.48 -17.49
C PRO A 287 -0.77 5.48 -17.40
N THR A 288 -0.08 5.46 -16.27
CA THR A 288 1.18 6.18 -16.05
C THR A 288 2.25 5.24 -15.51
N SER A 289 3.47 5.73 -15.40
CA SER A 289 4.61 5.00 -14.86
C SER A 289 5.15 5.70 -13.61
N ILE A 290 5.42 4.93 -12.57
CA ILE A 290 6.09 5.40 -11.36
C ILE A 290 7.40 4.64 -11.19
N ALA A 291 8.40 5.29 -10.62
CA ALA A 291 9.69 4.67 -10.28
C ALA A 291 9.99 4.91 -8.80
N LEU A 292 10.23 3.82 -8.08
CA LEU A 292 10.70 3.86 -6.70
C LEU A 292 12.22 3.70 -6.71
N ILE A 293 12.93 4.70 -6.22
CA ILE A 293 14.38 4.81 -6.32
C ILE A 293 14.96 4.87 -4.91
N PRO A 294 15.83 3.93 -4.51
CA PRO A 294 16.56 4.07 -3.26
C PRO A 294 17.56 5.21 -3.41
N SER A 295 17.69 6.04 -2.39
CA SER A 295 18.85 6.92 -2.29
C SER A 295 20.04 6.02 -1.98
N THR A 296 21.04 6.05 -2.83
CA THR A 296 22.30 5.37 -2.56
C THR A 296 22.93 6.03 -1.34
N ALA A 297 22.86 5.35 -0.21
CA ALA A 297 23.66 5.72 0.95
C ALA A 297 25.14 5.63 0.51
N THR A 298 25.85 6.74 0.53
CA THR A 298 27.29 6.78 0.22
C THR A 298 28.12 6.12 1.30
N ALA A 299 27.47 5.64 2.37
CA ALA A 299 28.10 5.14 3.57
C ALA A 299 27.28 3.99 4.19
N VAL A 300 27.93 2.91 4.60
CA VAL A 300 27.29 1.83 5.37
C VAL A 300 26.99 2.35 6.78
N PRO A 301 25.71 2.39 7.21
CA PRO A 301 25.35 2.89 8.52
C PRO A 301 25.84 1.96 9.64
N ARG A 302 26.05 2.53 10.82
CA ARG A 302 26.49 1.78 12.01
C ARG A 302 25.32 1.32 12.86
N ARG A 303 25.42 0.14 13.46
CA ARG A 303 24.49 -0.34 14.50
C ARG A 303 24.50 0.61 15.69
N ALA A 304 23.38 0.71 16.39
CA ALA A 304 23.18 1.55 17.56
C ALA A 304 23.51 3.05 17.40
N LYS A 305 23.74 3.53 16.18
CA LYS A 305 23.96 4.96 15.89
C LYS A 305 22.75 5.54 15.14
N PRO A 306 22.55 6.87 15.21
CA PRO A 306 21.49 7.52 14.43
C PRO A 306 21.61 7.18 12.95
N LEU A 307 20.50 6.79 12.36
CA LEU A 307 20.41 6.39 10.95
C LEU A 307 19.28 7.15 10.26
N ALA A 308 19.55 7.62 9.05
CA ALA A 308 18.52 8.13 8.14
C ALA A 308 18.67 7.45 6.78
N VAL A 309 17.59 6.85 6.29
CA VAL A 309 17.53 6.24 4.96
C VAL A 309 16.50 6.97 4.14
N ASN A 310 16.92 7.45 2.97
CA ASN A 310 16.07 8.22 2.09
C ASN A 310 15.62 7.39 0.90
N PHE A 311 14.40 7.61 0.47
CA PHE A 311 13.80 7.01 -0.71
C PHE A 311 13.14 8.10 -1.55
N ARG A 312 13.00 7.83 -2.83
CA ARG A 312 12.39 8.74 -3.79
C ARG A 312 11.38 7.98 -4.64
N LEU A 313 10.21 8.56 -4.80
CA LEU A 313 9.20 8.12 -5.76
C LEU A 313 9.05 9.20 -6.82
N GLU A 314 9.14 8.83 -8.07
CA GLU A 314 8.99 9.72 -9.21
C GLU A 314 7.86 9.23 -10.12
N ASN A 315 7.00 10.13 -10.57
CA ASN A 315 6.10 9.84 -11.68
C ASN A 315 6.86 10.08 -12.99
N THR A 316 7.34 9.02 -13.60
CA THR A 316 8.09 9.03 -14.87
C THR A 316 7.20 8.99 -16.10
N GLY A 317 5.89 8.83 -15.92
CA GLY A 317 4.90 8.82 -16.99
C GLY A 317 4.42 10.22 -17.38
N SER A 318 3.54 10.28 -18.36
CA SER A 318 2.96 11.52 -18.90
C SER A 318 1.60 11.87 -18.31
N GLN A 319 1.04 11.04 -17.45
CA GLN A 319 -0.25 11.23 -16.80
C GLN A 319 -0.07 11.38 -15.30
N VAL A 320 -1.00 12.04 -14.64
CA VAL A 320 -1.05 12.11 -13.17
C VAL A 320 -1.19 10.71 -12.60
N ALA A 321 -0.34 10.35 -11.65
CA ALA A 321 -0.51 9.11 -10.90
C ALA A 321 -1.54 9.33 -9.78
N GLY A 322 -2.60 8.53 -9.77
CA GLY A 322 -3.70 8.64 -8.82
C GLY A 322 -3.56 7.69 -7.64
N ASN A 323 -4.03 8.14 -6.47
CA ASN A 323 -4.12 7.37 -5.22
C ASN A 323 -2.92 6.47 -4.93
N LEU A 324 -1.80 7.11 -4.74
CA LEU A 324 -0.57 6.42 -4.42
C LEU A 324 -0.61 5.93 -2.96
N GLU A 325 -0.29 4.66 -2.79
CA GLU A 325 -0.07 4.04 -1.50
C GLU A 325 1.32 3.42 -1.49
N VAL A 326 2.14 3.81 -0.51
CA VAL A 326 3.48 3.25 -0.29
C VAL A 326 3.49 2.56 1.06
N GLU A 327 3.74 1.27 1.05
CA GLU A 327 3.89 0.45 2.26
C GLU A 327 5.37 0.18 2.49
N PHE A 328 5.88 0.59 3.64
CA PHE A 328 7.20 0.20 4.14
C PHE A 328 6.99 -0.91 5.16
N ARG A 329 7.56 -2.08 4.91
CA ARG A 329 7.52 -3.24 5.80
C ARG A 329 8.93 -3.53 6.28
N PHE A 330 9.14 -3.49 7.57
CA PHE A 330 10.43 -3.74 8.20
C PHE A 330 10.44 -5.14 8.82
N ALA A 331 11.61 -5.75 8.91
CA ALA A 331 11.75 -6.93 9.75
C ALA A 331 11.41 -6.58 11.22
N SER A 332 10.99 -7.58 11.99
CA SER A 332 10.53 -7.36 13.37
C SER A 332 11.59 -6.64 14.21
N GLY A 333 11.20 -5.55 14.87
CA GLY A 333 12.07 -4.71 15.67
C GLY A 333 13.02 -3.80 14.87
N GLN A 334 12.83 -3.69 13.54
CA GLN A 334 13.65 -2.83 12.68
C GLN A 334 12.89 -1.59 12.18
N ALA A 335 11.67 -1.34 12.63
CA ALA A 335 10.91 -0.18 12.22
C ALA A 335 11.60 1.14 12.65
N PRO A 336 11.54 2.22 11.84
CA PRO A 336 12.09 3.51 12.20
C PRO A 336 11.27 4.18 13.30
N ASP A 337 11.91 5.03 14.10
CA ASP A 337 11.23 5.87 15.08
C ASP A 337 10.31 6.89 14.41
N THR A 338 10.74 7.40 13.25
CA THR A 338 9.96 8.34 12.44
C THR A 338 10.13 8.06 10.94
N LEU A 339 9.05 8.34 10.20
CA LEU A 339 9.08 8.35 8.73
C LEU A 339 8.55 9.70 8.23
N ALA A 340 9.45 10.57 7.81
CA ALA A 340 9.09 11.85 7.23
C ALA A 340 8.68 11.69 5.77
N ALA A 341 7.49 12.17 5.43
CA ALA A 341 6.90 12.07 4.10
C ALA A 341 6.11 13.34 3.78
N PRO A 342 6.75 14.43 3.36
CA PRO A 342 6.08 15.70 3.10
C PRO A 342 4.97 15.58 2.06
N GLY A 343 3.76 16.03 2.41
CA GLY A 343 2.58 15.95 1.53
C GLY A 343 1.93 14.57 1.44
N TRP A 344 2.31 13.63 2.33
CA TRP A 344 1.68 12.32 2.47
C TRP A 344 1.02 12.17 3.83
N ILE A 345 -0.03 11.36 3.87
CA ILE A 345 -0.64 10.91 5.13
C ILE A 345 0.07 9.63 5.54
N ALA A 346 0.79 9.67 6.66
CA ALA A 346 1.53 8.54 7.19
C ALA A 346 0.77 7.88 8.34
N THR A 347 0.66 6.56 8.31
CA THR A 347 0.02 5.74 9.35
C THR A 347 0.98 4.64 9.77
N PRO A 348 1.53 4.69 10.98
CA PRO A 348 2.35 3.60 11.53
C PRO A 348 1.47 2.44 12.03
N ASP A 349 1.98 1.21 11.86
CA ASP A 349 1.38 -0.02 12.41
C ASP A 349 2.49 -1.03 12.68
N ALA A 350 2.91 -1.18 13.94
CA ALA A 350 4.00 -2.04 14.38
C ALA A 350 5.26 -1.95 13.48
N ASP A 351 5.56 -3.01 12.72
CA ASP A 351 6.70 -3.07 11.80
C ASP A 351 6.36 -2.58 10.38
N GLN A 352 5.26 -1.84 10.22
CA GLN A 352 4.80 -1.34 8.92
C GLN A 352 4.43 0.14 8.99
N TRP A 353 4.76 0.88 7.93
CA TRP A 353 4.26 2.23 7.69
C TRP A 353 3.52 2.28 6.37
N THR A 354 2.32 2.85 6.39
CA THR A 354 1.54 3.09 5.16
C THR A 354 1.45 4.59 4.89
N LEU A 355 1.91 5.01 3.73
CA LEU A 355 1.85 6.38 3.25
C LEU A 355 0.83 6.49 2.13
N ARG A 356 0.02 7.55 2.15
CA ARG A 356 -1.00 7.82 1.12
C ARG A 356 -0.91 9.23 0.60
N ARG A 357 -1.06 9.35 -0.72
CA ARG A 357 -1.14 10.63 -1.42
C ARG A 357 -2.14 10.53 -2.57
N ALA A 358 -3.00 11.55 -2.70
CA ALA A 358 -4.08 11.53 -3.70
C ALA A 358 -3.52 11.54 -5.13
N THR A 359 -2.55 12.40 -5.42
CA THR A 359 -2.00 12.54 -6.77
C THR A 359 -0.50 12.84 -6.76
N LEU A 360 0.19 12.44 -7.82
CA LEU A 360 1.57 12.82 -8.12
C LEU A 360 1.65 13.17 -9.61
N ASP A 361 1.89 14.44 -9.90
CA ASP A 361 1.95 14.97 -11.26
C ASP A 361 3.12 14.38 -12.06
N PRO A 362 3.08 14.39 -13.40
CA PRO A 362 4.20 13.99 -14.25
C PRO A 362 5.49 14.72 -13.91
N ALA A 363 6.60 14.00 -13.91
CA ALA A 363 7.94 14.51 -13.58
C ALA A 363 8.08 15.11 -12.16
N VAL A 364 7.13 14.84 -11.26
CA VAL A 364 7.21 15.24 -9.85
C VAL A 364 7.80 14.11 -9.02
N GLU A 365 8.71 14.46 -8.13
CA GLU A 365 9.31 13.59 -7.14
C GLU A 365 8.67 13.78 -5.76
N ALA A 366 8.54 12.67 -5.03
CA ALA A 366 8.25 12.66 -3.60
C ALA A 366 9.43 12.01 -2.87
N THR A 367 9.85 12.58 -1.76
CA THR A 367 10.95 12.05 -0.94
C THR A 367 10.43 11.54 0.39
N PHE A 368 11.00 10.44 0.85
CA PHE A 368 10.72 9.82 2.15
C PHE A 368 12.02 9.68 2.93
N SER A 369 11.98 9.94 4.23
CA SER A 369 13.13 9.77 5.12
C SER A 369 12.73 8.96 6.34
N ALA A 370 13.20 7.70 6.40
CA ALA A 370 13.06 6.85 7.56
C ALA A 370 14.23 7.13 8.52
N GLN A 371 13.93 7.37 9.79
CA GLN A 371 14.94 7.79 10.78
C GLN A 371 14.87 6.91 12.03
N TRP A 372 16.02 6.49 12.47
CA TRP A 372 16.27 5.76 13.71
C TRP A 372 17.14 6.61 14.64
N ALA A 373 16.77 6.76 15.89
CA ALA A 373 17.62 7.36 16.92
C ALA A 373 18.84 6.46 17.18
N ALA A 374 18.63 5.14 17.07
CA ALA A 374 19.68 4.13 17.07
C ALA A 374 19.34 3.05 16.03
N ALA A 375 20.24 2.81 15.07
CA ALA A 375 20.06 1.75 14.07
C ALA A 375 19.95 0.38 14.77
N PRO A 376 19.17 -0.57 14.21
CA PRO A 376 19.00 -1.90 14.79
C PRO A 376 20.33 -2.66 14.96
N GLU A 377 20.42 -3.51 15.98
CA GLU A 377 21.51 -4.45 16.22
C GLU A 377 21.38 -5.70 15.32
N ALA A 378 21.35 -5.48 14.02
CA ALA A 378 21.23 -6.51 12.98
C ALA A 378 22.39 -6.41 11.98
N GLU A 379 22.62 -7.45 11.20
CA GLU A 379 23.66 -7.42 10.14
C GLU A 379 23.25 -6.52 8.98
N ALA A 380 21.94 -6.42 8.74
CA ALA A 380 21.37 -5.56 7.72
C ALA A 380 20.01 -5.04 8.15
N LEU A 381 19.63 -3.87 7.64
CA LEU A 381 18.28 -3.37 7.70
C LEU A 381 17.49 -4.01 6.56
N ASN A 382 16.58 -4.90 6.92
CA ASN A 382 15.71 -5.59 5.98
C ASN A 382 14.36 -4.88 5.87
N LEU A 383 14.07 -4.37 4.70
CA LEU A 383 12.77 -3.77 4.43
C LEU A 383 12.28 -4.11 3.02
N GLU A 384 10.98 -4.16 2.89
CA GLU A 384 10.27 -4.23 1.62
C GLU A 384 9.45 -2.96 1.45
N ILE A 385 9.55 -2.32 0.31
CA ILE A 385 8.75 -1.14 -0.05
C ILE A 385 7.86 -1.51 -1.21
N LEU A 386 6.56 -1.40 -1.01
CA LEU A 386 5.55 -1.68 -2.02
C LEU A 386 4.85 -0.37 -2.38
N CYS A 387 4.92 0.04 -3.64
CA CYS A 387 4.21 1.22 -4.14
C CYS A 387 3.15 0.80 -5.14
N ARG A 388 1.93 1.32 -4.98
CA ARG A 388 0.78 1.13 -5.88
C ARG A 388 0.10 2.46 -6.16
N GLY A 389 -0.46 2.54 -7.35
CA GLY A 389 -1.35 3.62 -7.78
C GLY A 389 -2.50 3.05 -8.60
N ASP A 390 -3.60 3.78 -8.73
CA ASP A 390 -4.77 3.28 -9.45
C ASP A 390 -4.52 3.09 -10.95
N ASN A 391 -3.65 3.94 -11.52
CA ASN A 391 -3.30 3.91 -12.95
C ASN A 391 -1.80 3.63 -13.19
N ALA A 392 -1.09 3.10 -12.21
CA ALA A 392 0.32 2.74 -12.31
C ALA A 392 0.55 1.28 -11.94
N ALA A 393 1.50 0.64 -12.59
CA ALA A 393 1.91 -0.71 -12.24
C ALA A 393 2.54 -0.73 -10.83
N VAL A 394 2.29 -1.81 -10.09
CA VAL A 394 2.87 -2.02 -8.76
C VAL A 394 4.39 -2.05 -8.88
N GLN A 395 5.06 -1.31 -8.00
CA GLN A 395 6.51 -1.32 -7.85
C GLN A 395 6.87 -1.92 -6.50
N THR A 396 7.87 -2.80 -6.49
CA THR A 396 8.41 -3.38 -5.26
C THR A 396 9.92 -3.13 -5.23
N LEU A 397 10.42 -2.71 -4.08
CA LEU A 397 11.83 -2.51 -3.82
C LEU A 397 12.18 -3.18 -2.49
N SER A 398 13.20 -4.04 -2.49
CA SER A 398 13.71 -4.68 -1.29
C SER A 398 15.20 -4.36 -1.18
N PRO A 399 15.55 -3.16 -0.68
CA PRO A 399 16.93 -2.78 -0.54
C PRO A 399 17.59 -3.59 0.58
N ASP A 400 18.75 -4.12 0.31
CA ASP A 400 19.65 -4.68 1.31
C ASP A 400 20.58 -3.55 1.81
N ILE A 401 20.38 -3.11 3.05
CA ILE A 401 21.17 -2.04 3.66
C ILE A 401 22.02 -2.66 4.76
N PRO A 402 23.27 -3.03 4.47
CA PRO A 402 24.14 -3.63 5.46
C PRO A 402 24.44 -2.62 6.58
N LEU A 403 24.49 -3.10 7.82
CA LEU A 403 24.82 -2.32 9.00
C LEU A 403 26.20 -2.73 9.48
N ALA A 404 27.13 -1.78 9.51
CA ALA A 404 28.47 -2.06 10.01
C ALA A 404 28.41 -2.40 11.51
N PRO A 405 29.07 -3.46 11.99
CA PRO A 405 29.11 -3.78 13.39
C PRO A 405 29.79 -2.65 14.18
N SER A 406 29.24 -2.32 15.36
CA SER A 406 29.92 -1.47 16.33
C SER A 406 31.18 -2.17 16.86
N PHE A 407 32.10 -1.43 17.45
CA PHE A 407 33.23 -2.04 18.18
C PHE A 407 32.70 -3.01 19.25
N ALA A 408 31.70 -2.59 20.01
CA ALA A 408 31.06 -3.43 21.02
C ALA A 408 30.48 -4.73 20.45
N ALA A 409 29.84 -4.69 19.27
CA ALA A 409 29.34 -5.89 18.62
C ALA A 409 30.47 -6.81 18.09
N TRP A 410 31.61 -6.23 17.68
CA TRP A 410 32.80 -7.02 17.29
C TRP A 410 33.48 -7.63 18.49
N ALA A 411 33.61 -6.87 19.59
CA ALA A 411 34.23 -7.35 20.83
C ALA A 411 33.34 -8.38 21.57
N GLY A 412 32.03 -8.35 21.32
CA GLY A 412 30.98 -9.33 21.66
C GLY A 412 31.24 -10.15 22.92
N ASP A 413 31.63 -11.39 22.71
CA ASP A 413 31.78 -12.39 23.76
C ASP A 413 33.20 -12.47 24.36
N LEU A 414 34.09 -11.51 24.07
CA LEU A 414 35.43 -11.48 24.66
C LEU A 414 35.34 -11.31 26.19
N GLU A 415 36.13 -12.06 26.93
CA GLU A 415 36.22 -11.98 28.40
C GLU A 415 36.66 -10.58 28.87
N ALA A 416 37.51 -9.91 28.05
CA ALA A 416 37.94 -8.53 28.23
C ALA A 416 37.64 -7.76 26.93
N ALA A 417 36.46 -7.12 26.88
CA ALA A 417 35.87 -6.54 25.67
C ALA A 417 36.15 -5.04 25.47
N GLY A 418 36.88 -4.41 26.39
CA GLY A 418 37.19 -2.98 26.32
C GLY A 418 38.16 -2.63 25.18
N PRO A 419 38.11 -1.38 24.64
CA PRO A 419 39.00 -0.95 23.57
C PRO A 419 40.50 -1.03 23.91
N SER A 420 40.84 -0.92 25.21
CA SER A 420 42.22 -0.96 25.72
C SER A 420 42.62 -2.34 26.25
N ASP A 421 41.70 -3.30 26.27
CA ASP A 421 41.95 -4.63 26.77
C ASP A 421 42.74 -5.44 25.74
N ASP A 422 43.52 -6.40 26.23
CA ASP A 422 44.41 -7.29 25.47
C ASP A 422 44.20 -8.72 26.01
N PRO A 423 43.12 -9.42 25.57
CA PRO A 423 42.72 -10.69 26.16
C PRO A 423 43.67 -11.84 25.88
N ASP A 424 44.41 -11.83 24.76
CA ASP A 424 45.38 -12.88 24.39
C ASP A 424 46.82 -12.59 24.83
N GLY A 425 47.08 -11.35 25.32
CA GLY A 425 48.33 -10.93 25.90
C GLY A 425 49.47 -10.73 24.87
N ASP A 426 49.13 -10.46 23.61
CA ASP A 426 50.10 -10.26 22.56
C ASP A 426 50.66 -8.82 22.51
N GLY A 427 50.08 -7.90 23.26
CA GLY A 427 50.45 -6.49 23.40
C GLY A 427 49.77 -5.59 22.37
N LEU A 428 48.74 -6.06 21.66
CA LEU A 428 47.87 -5.28 20.83
C LEU A 428 46.48 -5.15 21.49
N PRO A 429 46.05 -3.95 21.85
CA PRO A 429 44.72 -3.77 22.39
C PRO A 429 43.62 -4.09 21.35
N ASN A 430 42.48 -4.56 21.82
CA ASN A 430 41.31 -4.89 20.99
C ASN A 430 40.96 -3.82 19.93
N LEU A 431 41.10 -2.53 20.26
CA LEU A 431 40.82 -1.46 19.30
C LEU A 431 41.80 -1.48 18.10
N LEU A 432 43.10 -1.78 18.37
CA LEU A 432 44.07 -1.89 17.28
C LEU A 432 43.81 -3.13 16.43
N GLU A 433 43.45 -4.23 17.03
CA GLU A 433 43.10 -5.44 16.30
C GLU A 433 41.83 -5.25 15.45
N TYR A 434 40.79 -4.67 16.05
CA TYR A 434 39.60 -4.27 15.31
C TYR A 434 39.92 -3.38 14.12
N ALA A 435 40.78 -2.39 14.30
CA ALA A 435 41.12 -1.41 13.28
C ALA A 435 42.05 -1.97 12.18
N LEU A 436 42.97 -2.87 12.55
CA LEU A 436 44.00 -3.39 11.66
C LEU A 436 43.71 -4.82 11.16
N GLY A 437 42.58 -5.44 11.62
CA GLY A 437 42.16 -6.78 11.23
C GLY A 437 42.95 -7.89 11.94
N GLY A 438 43.31 -7.67 13.22
CA GLY A 438 43.82 -8.70 14.12
C GLY A 438 42.74 -9.63 14.66
N ASP A 439 43.14 -10.61 15.43
CA ASP A 439 42.28 -11.58 16.11
C ASP A 439 42.54 -11.51 17.62
N PRO A 440 41.62 -10.97 18.42
CA PRO A 440 41.81 -10.69 19.84
C PRO A 440 41.92 -11.96 20.73
N GLU A 441 41.69 -13.12 20.16
CA GLU A 441 41.83 -14.41 20.84
C GLU A 441 43.09 -15.17 20.40
N SER A 442 43.92 -14.60 19.52
CA SER A 442 45.09 -15.25 18.95
C SER A 442 46.38 -14.49 19.23
N PRO A 443 47.26 -14.98 20.09
CA PRO A 443 48.55 -14.33 20.43
C PRO A 443 49.54 -14.30 19.26
N LEU A 444 49.09 -14.63 18.08
CA LEU A 444 49.87 -14.56 16.85
C LEU A 444 49.63 -13.21 16.19
N ARG A 445 50.34 -12.18 16.50
CA ARG A 445 50.30 -10.85 15.87
C ARG A 445 50.25 -10.92 14.34
N ARG A 446 49.10 -11.27 13.80
CA ARG A 446 48.85 -11.27 12.36
C ARG A 446 47.74 -10.25 12.04
N MET A 447 48.09 -9.33 11.19
CA MET A 447 47.17 -8.35 10.67
C MET A 447 46.47 -8.83 9.40
N ALA A 448 45.49 -8.08 8.97
CA ALA A 448 44.71 -8.36 7.77
C ALA A 448 45.53 -8.61 6.50
N ASP A 449 46.73 -8.12 6.40
CA ASP A 449 47.66 -8.36 5.27
C ASP A 449 48.54 -9.61 5.45
N GLY A 450 48.35 -10.37 6.54
CA GLY A 450 49.18 -11.53 6.89
C GLY A 450 50.60 -11.18 7.38
N GLY A 451 50.89 -9.88 7.53
CA GLY A 451 52.16 -9.36 8.03
C GLY A 451 52.28 -9.48 9.55
N PRO A 452 53.49 -9.28 10.10
CA PRO A 452 53.70 -9.24 11.55
C PRO A 452 52.92 -8.06 12.16
N GLY A 453 52.28 -8.32 13.30
CA GLY A 453 51.33 -7.41 13.95
C GLY A 453 51.82 -5.99 14.14
N GLY A 454 51.05 -5.07 13.57
CA GLY A 454 51.22 -3.65 13.72
C GLY A 454 51.78 -2.94 12.47
N PRO A 455 51.87 -1.61 12.54
CA PRO A 455 52.45 -0.84 11.46
C PRO A 455 53.93 -1.23 11.19
N VAL A 456 54.24 -1.42 9.92
CA VAL A 456 55.63 -1.79 9.50
C VAL A 456 56.37 -0.55 9.04
N LEU A 457 57.49 -0.27 9.71
CA LEU A 457 58.41 0.78 9.34
C LEU A 457 59.58 0.18 8.57
N SER A 458 59.95 0.76 7.46
CA SER A 458 61.09 0.37 6.64
C SER A 458 61.86 1.61 6.16
N GLU A 459 63.18 1.46 5.97
CA GLU A 459 64.01 2.51 5.35
C GLU A 459 64.68 1.93 4.11
N ALA A 460 64.61 2.64 3.01
CA ALA A 460 65.30 2.29 1.77
C ALA A 460 65.62 3.58 0.98
N GLY A 461 66.88 3.69 0.56
CA GLY A 461 67.33 4.83 -0.29
C GLY A 461 67.17 6.21 0.34
N GLY A 462 67.27 6.32 1.68
CA GLY A 462 67.05 7.57 2.40
C GLY A 462 65.60 8.01 2.57
N VAL A 463 64.66 7.10 2.37
CA VAL A 463 63.22 7.29 2.58
C VAL A 463 62.72 6.32 3.64
N ILE A 464 62.07 6.83 4.65
CA ILE A 464 61.35 6.04 5.65
C ILE A 464 59.92 5.84 5.16
N THR A 465 59.45 4.58 5.22
CA THR A 465 58.08 4.22 4.82
C THR A 465 57.39 3.50 5.97
N LEU A 466 56.20 3.98 6.33
CA LEU A 466 55.31 3.34 7.28
C LEU A 466 54.12 2.78 6.52
N ARG A 467 53.84 1.48 6.71
CA ARG A 467 52.70 0.79 6.10
C ARG A 467 51.85 0.13 7.20
N HIS A 468 50.55 0.18 7.04
CA HIS A 468 49.62 -0.53 7.91
C HIS A 468 48.33 -0.89 7.17
N PRO A 469 47.66 -1.99 7.54
CA PRO A 469 46.29 -2.22 7.14
C PRO A 469 45.37 -1.12 7.67
N ARG A 470 44.35 -0.85 6.96
CA ARG A 470 43.27 0.07 7.35
C ARG A 470 41.93 -0.44 6.84
N ARG A 471 40.88 -0.33 7.63
CA ARG A 471 39.56 -0.68 7.13
C ARG A 471 39.13 0.29 6.05
N THR A 472 38.55 -0.22 4.96
CA THR A 472 37.97 0.61 3.88
C THR A 472 36.76 1.38 4.34
N ASP A 473 36.03 0.85 5.34
CA ASP A 473 34.87 1.44 5.99
C ASP A 473 35.19 2.11 7.34
N ALA A 474 36.44 2.50 7.55
CA ALA A 474 36.92 3.11 8.79
C ALA A 474 36.07 4.29 9.28
N PHE A 475 35.77 5.22 8.38
CA PHE A 475 34.93 6.37 8.68
C PHE A 475 33.54 5.96 9.22
N LEU A 476 32.98 4.91 8.65
CA LEU A 476 31.67 4.35 9.03
C LEU A 476 31.68 3.68 10.38
N ARG A 477 32.84 3.14 10.78
CA ARG A 477 33.04 2.54 12.11
C ARG A 477 33.47 3.55 13.17
N GLY A 478 33.58 4.84 12.81
CA GLY A 478 34.09 5.88 13.70
C GLY A 478 35.59 5.75 14.02
N LEU A 479 36.29 5.01 13.19
CA LEU A 479 37.73 4.85 13.35
C LEU A 479 38.45 6.02 12.70
N ASP A 480 39.28 6.70 13.49
CA ASP A 480 40.20 7.74 13.00
C ASP A 480 41.65 7.21 13.16
N TYR A 481 42.38 7.24 12.05
CA TYR A 481 43.77 6.80 11.97
C TYR A 481 44.64 8.02 11.79
N ARG A 482 45.45 8.32 12.82
CA ARG A 482 46.39 9.44 12.80
C ARG A 482 47.83 8.97 12.89
N LEU A 483 48.69 9.53 12.07
CA LEU A 483 50.12 9.41 12.24
C LEU A 483 50.57 10.51 13.16
N GLU A 484 51.34 10.16 14.17
CA GLU A 484 51.98 11.10 15.08
C GLU A 484 53.48 10.89 15.02
N PHE A 485 54.22 11.97 15.12
CA PHE A 485 55.66 12.01 14.95
C PHE A 485 56.32 12.63 16.18
N SER A 486 57.54 12.15 16.52
CA SER A 486 58.33 12.66 17.64
C SER A 486 59.80 12.63 17.33
N ALA A 487 60.57 13.53 17.96
CA ALA A 487 62.03 13.60 17.92
C ALA A 487 62.70 12.91 19.12
N ASP A 488 61.92 12.71 20.23
CA ASP A 488 62.43 12.34 21.55
C ASP A 488 61.58 11.29 22.31
N LEU A 489 60.45 10.90 21.80
CA LEU A 489 59.41 10.06 22.40
C LEU A 489 58.52 10.71 23.46
N ASP A 490 58.84 11.93 23.88
CA ASP A 490 58.07 12.61 24.91
C ASP A 490 57.00 13.49 24.27
N ASP A 491 57.40 14.31 23.26
CA ASP A 491 56.48 15.22 22.56
C ASP A 491 56.02 14.59 21.23
N TRP A 492 54.73 14.30 21.14
CA TRP A 492 54.11 13.75 19.93
C TRP A 492 53.22 14.79 19.26
N SER A 493 53.45 15.01 17.97
CA SER A 493 52.68 15.92 17.14
C SER A 493 52.09 15.23 15.93
N ALA A 494 50.90 15.65 15.52
CA ALA A 494 50.32 15.32 14.23
C ALA A 494 50.88 16.14 13.08
N ASP A 495 51.80 17.09 13.36
CA ASP A 495 52.44 17.90 12.33
C ASP A 495 53.28 17.01 11.42
N SER A 496 52.99 17.14 10.14
CA SER A 496 53.66 16.31 9.13
C SER A 496 55.15 16.71 8.97
N PRO A 497 56.07 15.75 8.92
CA PRO A 497 57.45 16.03 8.59
C PRO A 497 57.56 16.62 7.17
N ASP A 498 58.58 17.44 6.93
CA ASP A 498 58.87 17.97 5.62
C ASP A 498 59.03 16.83 4.59
N GLY A 499 58.37 16.98 3.45
CA GLY A 499 58.42 15.96 2.38
C GLY A 499 57.56 14.69 2.63
N LEU A 500 56.64 14.72 3.62
CA LEU A 500 55.68 13.62 3.80
C LEU A 500 54.82 13.44 2.54
N THR A 501 54.78 12.22 2.06
CA THR A 501 53.91 11.80 0.98
C THR A 501 53.00 10.65 1.45
N LEU A 502 51.71 10.78 1.15
CA LEU A 502 50.73 9.72 1.36
C LEU A 502 50.50 9.04 0.01
N SER A 503 50.78 7.77 -0.08
CA SER A 503 50.54 7.01 -1.30
C SER A 503 49.07 6.70 -1.47
N ALA A 504 48.62 6.52 -2.72
CA ALA A 504 47.32 5.99 -3.02
C ALA A 504 47.11 4.63 -2.30
N ARG A 505 45.93 4.50 -1.67
CA ARG A 505 45.59 3.28 -0.94
C ARG A 505 45.49 2.10 -1.89
N GLN A 506 46.10 1.00 -1.55
CA GLN A 506 46.05 -0.23 -2.32
C GLN A 506 45.09 -1.21 -1.65
N HIS A 507 44.10 -1.67 -2.40
CA HIS A 507 43.22 -2.75 -1.96
C HIS A 507 44.03 -4.01 -1.72
N VAL A 508 43.77 -4.71 -0.60
CA VAL A 508 44.39 -6.00 -0.30
C VAL A 508 43.51 -7.10 -0.88
N PRO A 509 43.90 -7.78 -1.98
CA PRO A 509 43.01 -8.72 -2.66
C PRO A 509 42.60 -9.94 -1.82
N ALA A 510 43.25 -10.18 -0.69
CA ALA A 510 43.03 -11.36 0.13
C ALA A 510 42.07 -11.13 1.32
N ILE A 511 41.66 -9.90 1.60
CA ILE A 511 40.92 -9.59 2.81
C ILE A 511 39.86 -8.53 2.49
N ASP A 512 38.60 -8.96 2.46
CA ASP A 512 37.45 -8.06 2.31
C ASP A 512 37.44 -7.03 3.43
N GLY A 513 37.26 -5.75 3.03
CA GLY A 513 37.11 -4.66 3.96
C GLY A 513 38.42 -3.97 4.41
N PHE A 514 39.57 -4.33 3.87
CA PHE A 514 40.85 -3.69 4.20
C PHE A 514 41.61 -3.18 2.99
N GLU A 515 42.38 -2.12 3.22
CA GLU A 515 43.35 -1.53 2.28
C GLU A 515 44.69 -1.31 2.99
N ILE A 516 45.78 -1.21 2.25
CA ILE A 516 47.09 -0.82 2.81
C ILE A 516 47.22 0.69 2.69
N ALA A 517 47.36 1.36 3.83
CA ALA A 517 47.76 2.76 3.90
C ALA A 517 49.30 2.85 3.98
N GLN A 518 49.86 3.80 3.27
CA GLN A 518 51.32 4.01 3.26
C GLN A 518 51.64 5.51 3.34
N ALA A 519 52.57 5.81 4.25
CA ALA A 519 53.15 7.16 4.38
C ALA A 519 54.67 7.05 4.20
N ALA A 520 55.29 7.97 3.50
CA ALA A 520 56.73 8.00 3.27
C ALA A 520 57.27 9.41 3.46
N TRP A 521 58.45 9.53 4.07
CA TRP A 521 59.18 10.80 4.28
C TRP A 521 60.67 10.59 4.25
N PRO A 522 61.47 11.67 3.97
CA PRO A 522 62.94 11.59 3.97
C PRO A 522 63.49 11.21 5.34
N ALA A 523 64.55 10.38 5.35
CA ALA A 523 65.20 9.92 6.57
C ALA A 523 66.07 10.98 7.27
N ASP A 524 66.35 12.07 6.59
CA ASP A 524 67.15 13.20 7.11
C ASP A 524 66.35 14.26 7.86
N THR A 525 65.05 14.00 8.04
CA THR A 525 64.17 14.85 8.84
C THR A 525 64.50 14.76 10.34
N ARG A 526 64.00 15.74 11.13
CA ARG A 526 64.15 15.72 12.58
C ARG A 526 63.32 14.66 13.26
N VAL A 527 62.40 14.03 12.53
CA VAL A 527 61.53 12.94 13.04
C VAL A 527 62.33 11.67 13.21
N ARG A 528 62.42 11.19 14.44
CA ARG A 528 63.09 9.92 14.80
C ARG A 528 62.13 8.80 15.08
N PHE A 529 60.90 9.14 15.45
CA PHE A 529 59.88 8.18 15.84
C PHE A 529 58.55 8.53 15.16
N ALA A 530 57.83 7.50 14.76
CA ALA A 530 56.47 7.63 14.24
C ALA A 530 55.60 6.56 14.87
N ARG A 531 54.36 6.92 15.18
CA ARG A 531 53.34 5.98 15.65
C ARG A 531 52.03 6.15 14.90
N LEU A 532 51.32 5.06 14.77
CA LEU A 532 49.93 5.07 14.37
C LEU A 532 49.04 5.15 15.62
N ARG A 533 48.22 6.18 15.70
CA ARG A 533 47.18 6.32 16.72
C ARG A 533 45.85 6.02 16.09
N VAL A 534 45.09 5.10 16.68
CA VAL A 534 43.72 4.79 16.29
C VAL A 534 42.80 5.25 17.42
N THR A 535 41.76 5.98 17.08
CA THR A 535 40.70 6.35 18.01
C THR A 535 39.38 5.93 17.42
N ILE A 536 38.41 5.71 18.29
CA ILE A 536 37.03 5.41 17.91
C ILE A 536 36.11 6.44 18.50
N GLU A 537 35.21 6.97 17.69
CA GLU A 537 34.07 7.76 18.17
C GLU A 537 32.97 6.77 18.57
N GLU A 538 32.75 6.61 19.86
CA GLU A 538 31.66 5.80 20.42
C GLU A 538 30.29 6.48 20.31
#